data_7ee5161b816dc54414563089c0a0d85b
#
_entry.id   7ee5161b816dc54414563089c0a0d85b
#
_cell.length_a   1.000
_cell.length_b   1.000
_cell.length_c   1.000
_cell.angle_alpha   90.00
_cell.angle_beta   90.00
_cell.angle_gamma   90.00
#
_symmetry.space_group_name_H-M   'P 1'
#
loop_
_entity.id
_entity.type
_entity.pdbx_description
1 polymer ?
#
loop_
_entity_poly.entity_id
_entity_poly.type
_entity_poly.pdbx_seq_one_letter_code
_entity_poly.pdbx_strand_id
1 'polypeptide(L)'
;DSVVVELNKGEKYNLVAEYFDDGAEATAKLYWRVPDVGKKALLDLYGEAGRAIRECDVTVAVLGINKSIEREGQDRYTIELPADQQLFIKEAYKANPNTVVVLVAGSSLAINWIDENIPAILNAWYPGEQGGTAVAEALFGDYNPGGRLPLTYYRSLDELPAFDDYDIQKGRTYMYFENKPLYPFGYGLSYTRFDYKNLKSEVSDDAVNLKFTVKNTGKYAGDEVAQVYVRFPESGIKVPLKQLKGFERVHIGKGKSAQVSVSIPKKELRLWDEKDGKFYTPSGNYIFMVGSSSDDIRLQQVVKL
;
A
#
# COMPACT_ATOMS: atom_id res chain seq x y z
N ASP A 1 9.68 -21.09 9.78
CA ASP A 1 9.14 -21.50 11.08
C ASP A 1 10.04 -21.03 12.21
N SER A 2 9.48 -20.60 13.31
CA SER A 2 10.21 -20.24 14.52
C SER A 2 9.64 -20.99 15.72
N VAL A 3 10.52 -21.43 16.61
CA VAL A 3 10.14 -22.10 17.85
C VAL A 3 10.90 -21.46 19.01
N VAL A 4 10.24 -21.22 20.12
CA VAL A 4 10.87 -20.78 21.35
C VAL A 4 11.23 -22.03 22.17
N VAL A 5 12.51 -22.18 22.49
CA VAL A 5 13.02 -23.32 23.25
C VAL A 5 13.68 -22.81 24.52
N GLU A 6 13.32 -23.37 25.67
CA GLU A 6 13.97 -23.08 26.94
C GLU A 6 15.19 -23.97 27.09
N LEU A 7 16.36 -23.36 27.30
CA LEU A 7 17.64 -24.05 27.39
C LEU A 7 18.32 -23.73 28.71
N ASN A 8 18.83 -24.76 29.37
CA ASN A 8 19.56 -24.63 30.63
C ASN A 8 21.07 -24.49 30.42
N LYS A 9 21.69 -23.59 31.15
CA LYS A 9 23.13 -23.39 31.06
C LYS A 9 23.90 -24.67 31.42
N GLY A 10 24.77 -25.12 30.51
CA GLY A 10 25.64 -26.29 30.70
C GLY A 10 25.04 -27.61 30.22
N GLU A 11 23.79 -27.64 29.79
CA GLU A 11 23.18 -28.82 29.16
C GLU A 11 23.52 -28.88 27.66
N LYS A 12 23.55 -30.10 27.12
CA LYS A 12 23.74 -30.33 25.69
C LYS A 12 22.41 -30.72 25.07
N TYR A 13 22.02 -30.02 24.02
CA TYR A 13 20.81 -30.26 23.28
C TYR A 13 21.12 -30.71 21.87
N ASN A 14 20.39 -31.71 21.39
CA ASN A 14 20.49 -32.16 19.99
C ASN A 14 19.49 -31.36 19.16
N LEU A 15 19.98 -30.66 18.14
CA LEU A 15 19.15 -30.01 17.14
C LEU A 15 19.22 -30.78 15.84
N VAL A 16 18.06 -31.11 15.28
CA VAL A 16 17.95 -31.71 13.96
C VAL A 16 17.22 -30.70 13.06
N ALA A 17 17.88 -30.26 12.00
CA ALA A 17 17.25 -29.46 10.96
C ALA A 17 17.24 -30.30 9.67
N GLU A 18 16.04 -30.60 9.19
CA GLU A 18 15.84 -31.27 7.91
C GLU A 18 15.52 -30.25 6.85
N TYR A 19 16.20 -30.33 5.73
CA TYR A 19 16.05 -29.45 4.59
C TYR A 19 15.95 -30.27 3.32
N PHE A 20 14.95 -29.99 2.52
CA PHE A 20 14.75 -30.61 1.22
C PHE A 20 14.95 -29.56 0.12
N ASP A 21 15.72 -29.93 -0.90
CA ASP A 21 15.98 -29.11 -2.09
C ASP A 21 15.60 -29.93 -3.33
N ASP A 22 14.79 -29.32 -4.20
CA ASP A 22 14.32 -29.94 -5.45
C ASP A 22 15.16 -29.54 -6.68
N GLY A 23 16.33 -28.90 -6.46
CA GLY A 23 17.32 -28.62 -7.50
C GLY A 23 17.35 -27.18 -8.03
N ALA A 24 16.64 -26.24 -7.40
CA ALA A 24 16.82 -24.81 -7.61
C ALA A 24 17.94 -24.22 -6.72
N GLU A 25 18.28 -22.93 -6.86
CA GLU A 25 19.15 -22.26 -5.90
C GLU A 25 18.52 -22.27 -4.51
N ALA A 26 19.05 -23.10 -3.64
CA ALA A 26 18.49 -23.33 -2.33
C ALA A 26 19.43 -22.82 -1.22
N THR A 27 18.84 -22.20 -0.21
CA THR A 27 19.58 -21.72 0.96
C THR A 27 18.82 -22.07 2.23
N ALA A 28 19.42 -22.89 3.08
CA ALA A 28 18.95 -23.12 4.45
C ALA A 28 19.78 -22.28 5.42
N LYS A 29 19.14 -21.46 6.24
CA LYS A 29 19.77 -20.66 7.28
C LYS A 29 19.08 -20.91 8.61
N LEU A 30 19.86 -21.36 9.61
CA LEU A 30 19.42 -21.46 10.99
C LEU A 30 19.79 -20.19 11.72
N TYR A 31 18.79 -19.48 12.25
CA TYR A 31 19.01 -18.33 13.08
C TYR A 31 18.77 -18.68 14.55
N TRP A 32 19.65 -18.23 15.39
CA TRP A 32 19.55 -18.40 16.83
C TRP A 32 19.35 -17.03 17.48
N ARG A 33 18.26 -16.86 18.22
CA ARG A 33 18.01 -15.66 19.00
C ARG A 33 18.08 -16.00 20.49
N VAL A 34 19.03 -15.42 21.19
CA VAL A 34 19.08 -15.50 22.65
C VAL A 34 18.33 -14.30 23.23
N PRO A 35 17.27 -14.50 24.01
CA PRO A 35 16.43 -13.40 24.52
C PRO A 35 17.18 -12.37 25.36
N ASP A 36 18.25 -12.77 26.05
CA ASP A 36 19.08 -11.89 26.91
C ASP A 36 20.57 -12.02 26.59
N VAL A 37 20.97 -11.55 25.42
CA VAL A 37 22.40 -11.23 25.27
C VAL A 37 22.68 -9.98 26.08
N GLY A 38 22.88 -10.20 27.37
CA GLY A 38 23.29 -9.27 28.41
C GLY A 38 23.09 -7.79 28.08
N LYS A 39 22.21 -7.13 28.74
CA LYS A 39 22.01 -5.66 28.97
C LYS A 39 22.62 -4.62 28.00
N LYS A 40 23.26 -5.03 26.90
CA LYS A 40 23.57 -4.13 25.78
C LYS A 40 22.26 -3.92 25.03
N ALA A 41 21.81 -2.68 24.93
CA ALA A 41 20.71 -2.36 24.06
C ALA A 41 20.99 -2.96 22.68
N LEU A 42 20.00 -3.60 22.04
CA LEU A 42 20.18 -4.22 20.73
C LEU A 42 20.80 -3.24 19.72
N LEU A 43 20.48 -1.95 19.87
CA LEU A 43 21.04 -0.87 19.08
C LEU A 43 22.58 -0.75 19.19
N ASP A 44 23.18 -1.19 20.31
CA ASP A 44 24.65 -1.19 20.48
C ASP A 44 25.34 -2.23 19.61
N LEU A 45 24.61 -3.25 19.14
CA LEU A 45 25.12 -4.22 18.17
C LEU A 45 25.29 -3.60 16.78
N TYR A 46 24.62 -2.51 16.49
CA TYR A 46 24.77 -1.76 15.22
C TYR A 46 25.91 -0.74 15.26
N GLY A 47 26.73 -0.71 16.32
CA GLY A 47 27.96 0.08 16.40
C GLY A 47 27.79 1.56 16.10
N GLU A 48 28.40 2.04 15.01
CA GLU A 48 28.33 3.46 14.61
C GLU A 48 26.93 3.90 14.25
N ALA A 49 26.15 3.05 13.57
CA ALA A 49 24.75 3.36 13.24
C ALA A 49 23.91 3.56 14.51
N GLY A 50 24.09 2.71 15.52
CA GLY A 50 23.39 2.86 16.80
C GLY A 50 23.75 4.14 17.55
N ARG A 51 25.01 4.60 17.45
CA ARG A 51 25.43 5.90 18.01
C ARG A 51 24.81 7.05 17.23
N ALA A 52 24.92 7.03 15.91
CA ALA A 52 24.38 8.06 15.05
C ALA A 52 22.88 8.28 15.28
N ILE A 53 22.10 7.20 15.42
CA ILE A 53 20.67 7.28 15.72
C ILE A 53 20.39 8.03 17.03
N ARG A 54 21.19 7.81 18.06
CA ARG A 54 21.02 8.50 19.35
C ARG A 54 21.43 9.95 19.35
N GLU A 55 22.36 10.33 18.47
CA GLU A 55 23.00 11.64 18.47
C GLU A 55 22.42 12.58 17.39
N CYS A 56 21.71 12.07 16.38
CA CYS A 56 21.14 12.89 15.32
C CYS A 56 19.76 13.46 15.67
N ASP A 57 19.41 14.59 15.05
CA ASP A 57 18.10 15.24 15.20
C ASP A 57 16.98 14.42 14.55
N VAL A 58 17.26 13.76 13.43
CA VAL A 58 16.32 12.97 12.63
C VAL A 58 17.01 11.72 12.12
N THR A 59 16.36 10.57 12.25
CA THR A 59 16.80 9.31 11.66
C THR A 59 15.97 9.02 10.41
N VAL A 60 16.63 8.74 9.28
CA VAL A 60 15.97 8.20 8.07
C VAL A 60 16.36 6.74 7.95
N ALA A 61 15.43 5.85 8.26
CA ALA A 61 15.61 4.40 8.15
C ALA A 61 15.14 3.90 6.78
N VAL A 62 16.06 3.46 5.95
CA VAL A 62 15.76 2.85 4.64
C VAL A 62 15.61 1.35 4.82
N LEU A 63 14.41 0.85 4.63
CA LEU A 63 14.02 -0.54 4.84
C LEU A 63 13.38 -1.11 3.57
N GLY A 64 13.28 -2.41 3.47
CA GLY A 64 12.57 -3.02 2.34
C GLY A 64 13.04 -4.42 2.01
N ILE A 65 12.71 -4.84 0.81
CA ILE A 65 13.04 -6.15 0.27
C ILE A 65 13.79 -6.02 -1.05
N ASN A 66 14.40 -7.08 -1.51
CA ASN A 66 15.21 -7.11 -2.72
C ASN A 66 15.06 -8.46 -3.45
N LYS A 67 15.78 -8.63 -4.54
CA LYS A 67 15.76 -9.84 -5.38
C LYS A 67 16.15 -11.14 -4.67
N SER A 68 16.77 -11.09 -3.49
CA SER A 68 17.05 -12.31 -2.70
C SER A 68 15.83 -12.76 -1.89
N ILE A 69 14.80 -11.90 -1.76
CA ILE A 69 13.58 -12.16 -0.99
C ILE A 69 12.42 -12.46 -1.91
N GLU A 70 12.25 -11.65 -2.97
CA GLU A 70 11.25 -11.90 -4.00
C GLU A 70 11.79 -11.56 -5.39
N ARG A 71 11.45 -12.39 -6.36
CA ARG A 71 11.76 -12.20 -7.78
C ARG A 71 10.84 -13.06 -8.63
N GLU A 72 10.92 -12.95 -9.95
CA GLU A 72 10.26 -13.88 -10.86
C GLU A 72 10.67 -15.33 -10.54
N GLY A 73 9.66 -16.20 -10.39
CA GLY A 73 9.85 -17.60 -10.01
C GLY A 73 10.20 -17.84 -8.54
N GLN A 74 10.17 -16.81 -7.70
CA GLN A 74 10.39 -16.94 -6.26
C GLN A 74 9.47 -15.99 -5.48
N ASP A 75 8.40 -16.57 -4.91
CA ASP A 75 7.46 -15.86 -4.07
C ASP A 75 7.91 -15.78 -2.61
N ARG A 76 7.37 -14.82 -1.88
CA ARG A 76 7.57 -14.68 -0.44
C ARG A 76 6.57 -15.55 0.32
N TYR A 77 7.00 -16.10 1.45
CA TYR A 77 6.12 -16.80 2.39
C TYR A 77 5.36 -15.86 3.34
N THR A 78 5.74 -14.59 3.40
CA THR A 78 5.12 -13.54 4.22
C THR A 78 5.14 -12.22 3.49
N ILE A 79 4.15 -11.36 3.77
CA ILE A 79 4.12 -9.99 3.28
C ILE A 79 4.75 -8.99 4.27
N GLU A 80 5.31 -9.46 5.37
CA GLU A 80 6.01 -8.61 6.34
C GLU A 80 7.42 -8.25 5.88
N LEU A 81 7.97 -7.21 6.50
CA LEU A 81 9.41 -6.94 6.43
C LEU A 81 10.21 -8.07 7.09
N PRO A 82 11.47 -8.31 6.67
CA PRO A 82 12.37 -9.21 7.37
C PRO A 82 12.43 -8.92 8.87
N ALA A 83 12.49 -9.98 9.67
CA ALA A 83 12.38 -9.88 11.14
C ALA A 83 13.49 -9.00 11.78
N ASP A 84 14.69 -9.01 11.20
CA ASP A 84 15.80 -8.16 11.63
C ASP A 84 15.52 -6.68 11.37
N GLN A 85 14.90 -6.33 10.24
CA GLN A 85 14.48 -4.96 9.94
C GLN A 85 13.35 -4.49 10.87
N GLN A 86 12.38 -5.36 11.16
CA GLN A 86 11.31 -5.05 12.10
C GLN A 86 11.86 -4.78 13.51
N LEU A 87 12.85 -5.57 13.92
CA LEU A 87 13.50 -5.38 15.20
C LEU A 87 14.34 -4.10 15.23
N PHE A 88 15.14 -3.87 14.17
CA PHE A 88 15.95 -2.66 14.02
C PHE A 88 15.10 -1.38 14.13
N ILE A 89 14.01 -1.28 13.37
CA ILE A 89 13.20 -0.06 13.36
C ILE A 89 12.54 0.22 14.72
N LYS A 90 12.13 -0.81 15.45
CA LYS A 90 11.58 -0.67 16.81
C LYS A 90 12.62 -0.09 17.79
N GLU A 91 13.85 -0.56 17.73
CA GLU A 91 14.93 -0.06 18.58
C GLU A 91 15.44 1.32 18.13
N ALA A 92 15.48 1.59 16.82
CA ALA A 92 15.81 2.90 16.29
C ALA A 92 14.82 3.97 16.75
N TYR A 93 13.52 3.71 16.59
CA TYR A 93 12.45 4.60 17.05
C TYR A 93 12.46 4.82 18.54
N LYS A 94 12.70 3.78 19.32
CA LYS A 94 12.83 3.89 20.79
C LYS A 94 13.97 4.80 21.22
N ALA A 95 15.08 4.79 20.46
CA ALA A 95 16.26 5.63 20.72
C ALA A 95 16.09 7.05 20.18
N ASN A 96 15.41 7.22 19.06
CA ASN A 96 15.11 8.50 18.43
C ASN A 96 13.70 8.49 17.82
N PRO A 97 12.68 9.02 18.51
CA PRO A 97 11.30 9.09 17.98
C PRO A 97 11.15 9.93 16.70
N ASN A 98 12.11 10.83 16.40
CA ASN A 98 12.16 11.56 15.13
C ASN A 98 12.69 10.65 14.01
N THR A 99 12.07 9.49 13.84
CA THR A 99 12.44 8.52 12.80
C THR A 99 11.45 8.56 11.65
N VAL A 100 11.97 8.65 10.45
CA VAL A 100 11.23 8.53 9.17
C VAL A 100 11.62 7.22 8.52
N VAL A 101 10.66 6.51 7.95
CA VAL A 101 10.91 5.27 7.20
C VAL A 101 10.77 5.52 5.70
N VAL A 102 11.76 5.08 4.94
CA VAL A 102 11.72 4.97 3.48
C VAL A 102 11.66 3.49 3.13
N LEU A 103 10.58 3.07 2.47
CA LEU A 103 10.40 1.69 2.02
C LEU A 103 10.86 1.53 0.59
N VAL A 104 11.75 0.58 0.37
CA VAL A 104 12.21 0.16 -0.96
C VAL A 104 11.75 -1.28 -1.20
N ALA A 105 10.65 -1.43 -1.94
CA ALA A 105 10.02 -2.72 -2.19
C ALA A 105 9.21 -2.70 -3.48
N GLY A 106 9.17 -3.80 -4.21
CA GLY A 106 8.39 -3.93 -5.46
C GLY A 106 6.95 -4.37 -5.25
N SER A 107 6.59 -4.80 -4.04
CA SER A 107 5.26 -5.31 -3.70
C SER A 107 4.76 -4.76 -2.36
N SER A 108 3.50 -5.06 -2.01
CA SER A 108 2.89 -4.61 -0.76
C SER A 108 3.57 -5.24 0.48
N LEU A 109 3.67 -4.47 1.55
CA LEU A 109 4.24 -4.90 2.83
C LEU A 109 3.23 -4.68 3.95
N ALA A 110 3.07 -5.67 4.83
CA ALA A 110 2.34 -5.53 6.10
C ALA A 110 3.26 -4.86 7.12
N ILE A 111 3.13 -3.55 7.26
CA ILE A 111 3.97 -2.71 8.13
C ILE A 111 3.17 -2.12 9.29
N ASN A 112 2.27 -2.90 9.87
CA ASN A 112 1.32 -2.42 10.90
C ASN A 112 1.98 -1.62 12.02
N TRP A 113 3.05 -2.16 12.62
CA TRP A 113 3.75 -1.47 13.70
C TRP A 113 4.38 -0.14 13.25
N ILE A 114 4.93 -0.10 12.02
CA ILE A 114 5.52 1.12 11.44
C ILE A 114 4.41 2.16 11.21
N ASP A 115 3.27 1.76 10.66
CA ASP A 115 2.11 2.63 10.43
C ASP A 115 1.60 3.27 11.74
N GLU A 116 1.58 2.49 12.81
CA GLU A 116 1.09 2.95 14.12
C GLU A 116 2.05 3.86 14.88
N ASN A 117 3.35 3.72 14.68
CA ASN A 117 4.36 4.35 15.54
C ASN A 117 5.24 5.38 14.82
N ILE A 118 5.55 5.18 13.55
CA ILE A 118 6.47 6.04 12.80
C ILE A 118 5.74 7.27 12.23
N PRO A 119 6.20 8.49 12.52
CA PRO A 119 5.50 9.71 12.14
C PRO A 119 5.43 9.98 10.63
N ALA A 120 6.36 9.43 9.83
CA ALA A 120 6.36 9.58 8.38
C ALA A 120 6.93 8.35 7.67
N ILE A 121 6.24 7.93 6.61
CA ILE A 121 6.60 6.78 5.79
C ILE A 121 6.58 7.22 4.32
N LEU A 122 7.69 7.02 3.61
CA LEU A 122 7.81 7.23 2.17
C LEU A 122 7.97 5.89 1.47
N ASN A 123 7.03 5.51 0.61
CA ASN A 123 7.15 4.31 -0.23
C ASN A 123 7.83 4.68 -1.55
N ALA A 124 9.08 4.31 -1.70
CA ALA A 124 9.92 4.66 -2.85
C ALA A 124 9.88 3.60 -3.96
N TRP A 125 9.22 2.47 -3.77
CA TRP A 125 9.22 1.32 -4.70
C TRP A 125 10.64 0.84 -5.00
N TYR A 126 10.92 0.35 -6.20
CA TYR A 126 12.27 0.17 -6.74
C TYR A 126 12.60 1.37 -7.62
N PRO A 127 13.24 2.40 -7.05
CA PRO A 127 13.52 3.62 -7.79
C PRO A 127 14.62 3.39 -8.83
N GLY A 128 14.57 4.17 -9.92
CA GLY A 128 15.61 4.15 -10.96
C GLY A 128 16.87 4.93 -10.57
N GLU A 129 17.64 5.33 -11.57
CA GLU A 129 18.93 6.02 -11.41
C GLU A 129 18.85 7.26 -10.50
N GLN A 130 17.79 8.06 -10.63
CA GLN A 130 17.57 9.28 -9.84
C GLN A 130 16.79 9.02 -8.53
N GLY A 131 16.72 7.78 -8.08
CA GLY A 131 15.95 7.41 -6.89
C GLY A 131 16.38 8.12 -5.62
N GLY A 132 17.69 8.24 -5.40
CA GLY A 132 18.22 8.96 -4.25
C GLY A 132 17.84 10.45 -4.25
N THR A 133 17.92 11.10 -5.41
CA THR A 133 17.50 12.50 -5.60
C THR A 133 16.01 12.65 -5.30
N ALA A 134 15.16 11.82 -5.89
CA ALA A 134 13.71 11.89 -5.70
C ALA A 134 13.28 11.68 -4.24
N VAL A 135 13.92 10.75 -3.54
CA VAL A 135 13.68 10.51 -2.11
C VAL A 135 14.13 11.74 -1.29
N ALA A 136 15.31 12.30 -1.56
CA ALA A 136 15.80 13.47 -0.86
C ALA A 136 14.89 14.68 -1.08
N GLU A 137 14.52 15.00 -2.32
CA GLU A 137 13.60 16.09 -2.64
C GLU A 137 12.25 15.95 -1.94
N ALA A 138 11.72 14.73 -1.84
CA ALA A 138 10.50 14.49 -1.08
C ALA A 138 10.72 14.71 0.43
N LEU A 139 11.79 14.19 1.01
CA LEU A 139 12.07 14.31 2.45
C LEU A 139 12.33 15.77 2.87
N PHE A 140 13.03 16.54 2.05
CA PHE A 140 13.35 17.95 2.33
C PHE A 140 12.28 18.94 1.87
N GLY A 141 11.24 18.45 1.15
CA GLY A 141 10.10 19.27 0.74
C GLY A 141 10.30 20.06 -0.55
N ASP A 142 11.35 19.80 -1.30
CA ASP A 142 11.58 20.38 -2.64
C ASP A 142 10.56 19.84 -3.65
N TYR A 143 10.07 18.63 -3.41
CA TYR A 143 8.98 18.00 -4.15
C TYR A 143 7.84 17.60 -3.22
N ASN A 144 6.61 17.95 -3.57
CA ASN A 144 5.41 17.52 -2.85
C ASN A 144 4.88 16.20 -3.47
N PRO A 145 4.96 15.06 -2.75
CA PRO A 145 4.54 13.76 -3.28
C PRO A 145 3.08 13.75 -3.74
N GLY A 146 2.84 13.29 -4.96
CA GLY A 146 1.50 13.10 -5.54
C GLY A 146 1.20 11.65 -5.91
N GLY A 147 2.09 10.71 -5.56
CA GLY A 147 1.94 9.27 -5.85
C GLY A 147 0.75 8.65 -5.12
N ARG A 148 0.17 7.61 -5.74
CA ARG A 148 -0.93 6.81 -5.17
C ARG A 148 -0.59 5.33 -5.30
N LEU A 149 -0.95 4.55 -4.26
CA LEU A 149 -0.72 3.12 -4.24
C LEU A 149 -1.59 2.41 -5.29
N PRO A 150 -1.01 1.67 -6.22
CA PRO A 150 -1.76 0.91 -7.23
C PRO A 150 -2.19 -0.48 -6.74
N LEU A 151 -2.07 -0.74 -5.45
CA LEU A 151 -2.37 -1.99 -4.79
C LEU A 151 -3.18 -1.76 -3.52
N THR A 152 -3.89 -2.79 -3.07
CA THR A 152 -4.43 -2.88 -1.71
C THR A 152 -3.35 -3.45 -0.79
N TYR A 153 -3.02 -2.77 0.29
CA TYR A 153 -2.07 -3.23 1.30
C TYR A 153 -2.83 -3.91 2.43
N TYR A 154 -2.58 -5.20 2.63
CA TYR A 154 -3.23 -5.99 3.67
C TYR A 154 -2.46 -5.93 4.99
N ARG A 155 -3.15 -6.18 6.09
CA ARG A 155 -2.54 -6.21 7.43
C ARG A 155 -1.87 -7.56 7.72
N SER A 156 -2.40 -8.65 7.16
CA SER A 156 -1.91 -10.01 7.33
C SER A 156 -2.27 -10.86 6.11
N LEU A 157 -1.52 -11.94 5.88
CA LEU A 157 -1.90 -12.99 4.93
C LEU A 157 -3.17 -13.74 5.37
N ASP A 158 -3.46 -13.77 6.68
CA ASP A 158 -4.66 -14.43 7.22
C ASP A 158 -5.96 -13.79 6.74
N GLU A 159 -5.89 -12.57 6.20
CA GLU A 159 -7.04 -11.88 5.61
C GLU A 159 -7.32 -12.29 4.17
N LEU A 160 -6.45 -13.10 3.57
CA LEU A 160 -6.53 -13.47 2.16
C LEU A 160 -6.96 -14.94 1.98
N PRO A 161 -7.61 -15.28 0.87
CA PRO A 161 -7.79 -16.66 0.45
C PRO A 161 -6.45 -17.38 0.28
N ALA A 162 -6.49 -18.72 0.24
CA ALA A 162 -5.30 -19.55 -0.01
C ALA A 162 -4.50 -19.04 -1.22
N PHE A 163 -3.18 -19.21 -1.17
CA PHE A 163 -2.25 -18.65 -2.17
C PHE A 163 -2.58 -19.12 -3.60
N ASP A 164 -2.96 -20.37 -3.76
CA ASP A 164 -3.34 -21.02 -5.01
C ASP A 164 -4.80 -20.77 -5.45
N ASP A 165 -5.58 -20.04 -4.65
CA ASP A 165 -6.93 -19.63 -5.03
C ASP A 165 -6.89 -18.31 -5.81
N TYR A 166 -7.03 -18.41 -7.13
CA TYR A 166 -6.98 -17.26 -8.05
C TYR A 166 -8.33 -16.55 -8.24
N ASP A 167 -9.38 -16.99 -7.57
CA ASP A 167 -10.69 -16.34 -7.61
C ASP A 167 -10.66 -15.03 -6.80
N ILE A 168 -10.51 -13.90 -7.48
CA ILE A 168 -10.48 -12.58 -6.84
C ILE A 168 -11.77 -12.25 -6.09
N GLN A 169 -12.89 -12.85 -6.46
CA GLN A 169 -14.20 -12.62 -5.83
C GLN A 169 -14.28 -13.17 -4.40
N LYS A 170 -13.32 -14.00 -3.99
CA LYS A 170 -13.21 -14.52 -2.63
C LYS A 170 -12.53 -13.57 -1.63
N GLY A 171 -12.56 -12.28 -1.90
CA GLY A 171 -12.07 -11.26 -0.98
C GLY A 171 -10.69 -10.71 -1.32
N ARG A 172 -10.25 -10.82 -2.60
CA ARG A 172 -9.02 -10.17 -3.04
C ARG A 172 -9.27 -8.76 -3.57
N THR A 173 -8.29 -7.90 -3.40
CA THR A 173 -8.26 -6.50 -3.87
C THR A 173 -9.39 -5.62 -3.30
N TYR A 174 -9.26 -4.31 -3.42
CA TYR A 174 -10.29 -3.35 -3.01
C TYR A 174 -11.67 -3.59 -3.64
N MET A 175 -11.72 -4.42 -4.69
CA MET A 175 -12.97 -4.74 -5.37
C MET A 175 -13.85 -5.73 -4.58
N TYR A 176 -13.22 -6.64 -3.81
CA TYR A 176 -13.94 -7.70 -3.11
C TYR A 176 -13.51 -7.89 -1.64
N PHE A 177 -12.49 -7.14 -1.19
CA PHE A 177 -12.03 -7.19 0.18
C PHE A 177 -12.94 -6.32 1.07
N GLU A 178 -13.63 -6.95 2.01
CA GLU A 178 -14.64 -6.31 2.86
C GLU A 178 -14.06 -5.72 4.14
N ASN A 179 -12.89 -6.21 4.57
CA ASN A 179 -12.24 -5.70 5.77
C ASN A 179 -11.52 -4.36 5.50
N LYS A 180 -11.06 -3.71 6.57
CA LYS A 180 -10.26 -2.50 6.48
C LYS A 180 -8.80 -2.85 6.15
N PRO A 181 -8.28 -2.53 4.97
CA PRO A 181 -6.89 -2.79 4.63
C PRO A 181 -5.93 -1.95 5.48
N LEU A 182 -4.64 -2.26 5.44
CA LEU A 182 -3.61 -1.38 6.00
C LEU A 182 -3.59 -0.05 5.23
N TYR A 183 -3.46 -0.13 3.90
CA TYR A 183 -3.69 1.03 3.02
C TYR A 183 -4.61 0.64 1.87
N PRO A 184 -5.65 1.43 1.60
CA PRO A 184 -6.57 1.15 0.50
C PRO A 184 -5.90 1.40 -0.86
N PHE A 185 -6.42 0.77 -1.89
CA PHE A 185 -6.05 1.08 -3.28
C PHE A 185 -6.25 2.58 -3.57
N GLY A 186 -5.30 3.19 -4.24
CA GLY A 186 -5.32 4.62 -4.55
C GLY A 186 -4.87 5.53 -3.43
N TYR A 187 -4.48 5.00 -2.26
CA TYR A 187 -4.04 5.78 -1.11
C TYR A 187 -2.72 6.50 -1.38
N GLY A 188 -2.59 7.71 -0.83
CA GLY A 188 -1.38 8.49 -0.79
C GLY A 188 -1.63 9.85 -0.16
N LEU A 189 -0.63 10.37 0.54
CA LEU A 189 -0.67 11.66 1.20
C LEU A 189 0.02 12.74 0.35
N SER A 190 -0.23 13.97 0.70
CA SER A 190 0.42 15.16 0.15
C SER A 190 0.78 16.12 1.29
N TYR A 191 1.76 16.98 1.09
CA TYR A 191 2.09 18.07 2.03
C TYR A 191 1.04 19.18 2.03
N THR A 192 0.02 19.07 1.18
CA THR A 192 -1.13 19.99 1.13
C THR A 192 -2.44 19.22 1.30
N ARG A 193 -3.58 19.89 1.24
CA ARG A 193 -4.91 19.30 1.40
C ARG A 193 -5.81 19.71 0.26
N PHE A 194 -6.70 18.81 -0.14
CA PHE A 194 -7.63 19.04 -1.24
C PHE A 194 -9.07 18.77 -0.78
N ASP A 195 -9.97 19.68 -1.15
CA ASP A 195 -11.40 19.53 -0.96
C ASP A 195 -12.09 19.33 -2.30
N TYR A 196 -13.15 18.52 -2.31
CA TYR A 196 -13.91 18.18 -3.51
C TYR A 196 -15.32 18.72 -3.38
N LYS A 197 -15.88 19.27 -4.47
CA LYS A 197 -17.24 19.82 -4.48
C LYS A 197 -17.85 19.92 -5.88
N ASN A 198 -19.16 20.18 -5.92
CA ASN A 198 -19.91 20.49 -7.15
C ASN A 198 -19.88 19.34 -8.17
N LEU A 199 -20.02 18.10 -7.73
CA LEU A 199 -20.14 16.96 -8.65
C LEU A 199 -21.42 17.08 -9.48
N LYS A 200 -21.26 16.96 -10.79
CA LYS A 200 -22.33 16.88 -11.79
C LYS A 200 -22.05 15.70 -12.71
N SER A 201 -23.10 15.04 -13.15
CA SER A 201 -23.03 14.01 -14.17
C SER A 201 -23.90 14.36 -15.37
N GLU A 202 -23.42 14.01 -16.56
CA GLU A 202 -24.14 14.10 -17.81
C GLU A 202 -24.03 12.76 -18.53
N VAL A 203 -25.15 12.19 -18.92
CA VAL A 203 -25.22 10.92 -19.62
C VAL A 203 -25.41 11.20 -21.10
N SER A 204 -24.47 10.80 -21.93
CA SER A 204 -24.58 10.75 -23.38
C SER A 204 -24.90 9.35 -23.87
N ASP A 205 -25.04 9.16 -25.17
CA ASP A 205 -25.27 7.83 -25.77
C ASP A 205 -24.13 6.86 -25.46
N ASP A 206 -22.88 7.35 -25.45
CA ASP A 206 -21.67 6.51 -25.35
C ASP A 206 -20.97 6.56 -23.99
N ALA A 207 -21.23 7.57 -23.16
CA ALA A 207 -20.46 7.78 -21.92
C ALA A 207 -21.27 8.41 -20.80
N VAL A 208 -20.75 8.29 -19.58
CA VAL A 208 -21.11 9.09 -18.42
C VAL A 208 -19.99 10.08 -18.15
N ASN A 209 -20.27 11.37 -18.28
CA ASN A 209 -19.33 12.44 -18.08
C ASN A 209 -19.52 13.03 -16.68
N LEU A 210 -18.47 13.04 -15.88
CA LEU A 210 -18.46 13.63 -14.55
C LEU A 210 -17.63 14.91 -14.56
N LYS A 211 -18.15 15.96 -13.91
CA LYS A 211 -17.45 17.23 -13.70
C LYS A 211 -17.54 17.61 -12.23
N PHE A 212 -16.41 17.98 -11.64
CA PHE A 212 -16.34 18.40 -10.24
C PHE A 212 -15.19 19.38 -10.04
N THR A 213 -15.17 20.04 -8.88
CA THR A 213 -14.11 20.99 -8.52
C THR A 213 -13.24 20.39 -7.45
N VAL A 214 -11.90 20.44 -7.62
CA VAL A 214 -10.92 20.18 -6.59
C VAL A 214 -10.26 21.49 -6.18
N LYS A 215 -10.22 21.79 -4.88
CA LYS A 215 -9.61 22.99 -4.31
C LYS A 215 -8.46 22.59 -3.40
N ASN A 216 -7.31 23.20 -3.61
CA ASN A 216 -6.20 23.12 -2.67
C ASN A 216 -6.45 24.06 -1.49
N THR A 217 -6.71 23.50 -0.31
CA THR A 217 -6.98 24.22 0.95
C THR A 217 -5.78 24.28 1.89
N GLY A 218 -4.66 23.66 1.50
CA GLY A 218 -3.46 23.61 2.30
C GLY A 218 -2.47 24.74 2.02
N LYS A 219 -1.24 24.54 2.49
CA LYS A 219 -0.22 25.60 2.50
C LYS A 219 0.72 25.57 1.29
N TYR A 220 0.79 24.47 0.56
CA TYR A 220 1.72 24.23 -0.55
C TYR A 220 0.96 23.95 -1.85
N ALA A 221 1.59 24.20 -2.97
CA ALA A 221 1.14 23.67 -4.25
C ALA A 221 1.32 22.14 -4.25
N GLY A 222 0.52 21.42 -5.01
CA GLY A 222 0.67 19.98 -5.12
C GLY A 222 -0.24 19.37 -6.17
N ASP A 223 0.03 18.10 -6.45
CA ASP A 223 -0.77 17.29 -7.35
C ASP A 223 -1.81 16.50 -6.58
N GLU A 224 -3.03 16.51 -7.08
CA GLU A 224 -4.09 15.62 -6.64
C GLU A 224 -4.41 14.62 -7.73
N VAL A 225 -4.64 13.36 -7.33
CA VAL A 225 -5.15 12.31 -8.23
C VAL A 225 -6.60 12.03 -7.84
N ALA A 226 -7.51 12.71 -8.53
CA ALA A 226 -8.93 12.53 -8.33
C ALA A 226 -9.39 11.22 -9.01
N GLN A 227 -9.95 10.30 -8.23
CA GLN A 227 -10.30 8.95 -8.66
C GLN A 227 -11.81 8.78 -8.69
N VAL A 228 -12.31 8.13 -9.74
CA VAL A 228 -13.74 7.85 -9.92
C VAL A 228 -13.96 6.35 -9.86
N TYR A 229 -14.70 5.94 -8.86
CA TYR A 229 -15.13 4.56 -8.66
C TYR A 229 -16.60 4.41 -8.99
N VAL A 230 -16.97 3.22 -9.42
CA VAL A 230 -18.36 2.89 -9.75
C VAL A 230 -18.78 1.66 -8.95
N ARG A 231 -19.93 1.77 -8.25
CA ARG A 231 -20.69 0.64 -7.73
C ARG A 231 -21.78 0.30 -8.73
N PHE A 232 -21.83 -0.94 -9.12
CA PHE A 232 -22.81 -1.46 -10.05
C PHE A 232 -24.15 -1.69 -9.38
N PRO A 233 -25.28 -1.66 -10.13
CA PRO A 233 -26.56 -2.12 -9.61
C PRO A 233 -26.52 -3.63 -9.33
N GLU A 234 -27.47 -4.10 -8.52
CA GLU A 234 -27.68 -5.53 -8.37
C GLU A 234 -28.03 -6.18 -9.72
N SER A 235 -27.38 -7.26 -10.06
CA SER A 235 -27.43 -7.82 -11.41
C SER A 235 -27.58 -9.35 -11.46
N GLY A 236 -27.85 -9.98 -10.32
CA GLY A 236 -27.98 -11.45 -10.22
C GLY A 236 -26.65 -12.21 -10.27
N ILE A 237 -25.53 -11.53 -10.54
CA ILE A 237 -24.17 -12.07 -10.43
C ILE A 237 -23.40 -11.30 -9.36
N LYS A 238 -22.34 -11.88 -8.83
CA LYS A 238 -21.47 -11.21 -7.85
C LYS A 238 -20.73 -10.06 -8.55
N VAL A 239 -20.94 -8.85 -8.07
CA VAL A 239 -20.29 -7.63 -8.59
C VAL A 239 -19.27 -7.08 -7.61
N PRO A 240 -18.27 -6.32 -8.07
CA PRO A 240 -17.34 -5.63 -7.18
C PRO A 240 -18.04 -4.66 -6.22
N LEU A 241 -17.55 -4.53 -5.01
CA LEU A 241 -17.98 -3.50 -4.04
C LEU A 241 -17.88 -2.10 -4.67
N LYS A 242 -16.82 -1.89 -5.43
CA LYS A 242 -16.57 -0.72 -6.28
C LYS A 242 -15.44 -1.03 -7.26
N GLN A 243 -15.41 -0.33 -8.40
CA GLN A 243 -14.36 -0.48 -9.40
C GLN A 243 -13.89 0.88 -9.90
N LEU A 244 -12.58 1.14 -9.93
CA LEU A 244 -12.00 2.34 -10.55
C LEU A 244 -12.33 2.34 -12.03
N LYS A 245 -12.95 3.42 -12.51
CA LYS A 245 -13.32 3.61 -13.91
C LYS A 245 -12.71 4.82 -14.56
N GLY A 246 -12.08 5.69 -13.78
CA GLY A 246 -11.35 6.83 -14.31
C GLY A 246 -10.61 7.58 -13.22
N PHE A 247 -9.62 8.34 -13.61
CA PHE A 247 -8.88 9.22 -12.73
C PHE A 247 -8.28 10.38 -13.52
N GLU A 248 -7.96 11.46 -12.81
CA GLU A 248 -7.25 12.60 -13.39
C GLU A 248 -6.24 13.14 -12.38
N ARG A 249 -4.99 13.35 -12.83
CA ARG A 249 -3.96 14.02 -12.03
C ARG A 249 -3.90 15.48 -12.40
N VAL A 250 -4.10 16.36 -11.42
CA VAL A 250 -4.12 17.81 -11.60
C VAL A 250 -3.19 18.51 -10.64
N HIS A 251 -2.37 19.44 -11.16
CA HIS A 251 -1.55 20.32 -10.33
C HIS A 251 -2.37 21.52 -9.88
N ILE A 252 -2.41 21.77 -8.56
CA ILE A 252 -3.22 22.86 -8.00
C ILE A 252 -2.36 23.71 -7.06
N GLY A 253 -2.16 24.96 -7.44
CA GLY A 253 -1.46 25.95 -6.61
C GLY A 253 -2.18 26.20 -5.27
N LYS A 254 -1.44 26.66 -4.26
CA LYS A 254 -1.98 27.04 -2.96
C LYS A 254 -3.21 27.94 -3.07
N GLY A 255 -4.32 27.53 -2.44
CA GLY A 255 -5.59 28.27 -2.41
C GLY A 255 -6.37 28.29 -3.74
N LYS A 256 -5.82 27.66 -4.79
CA LYS A 256 -6.46 27.58 -6.11
C LYS A 256 -7.43 26.41 -6.22
N SER A 257 -8.22 26.43 -7.28
CA SER A 257 -9.14 25.34 -7.64
C SER A 257 -8.93 24.93 -9.08
N ALA A 258 -9.14 23.65 -9.37
CA ALA A 258 -9.19 23.09 -10.72
C ALA A 258 -10.57 22.50 -10.98
N GLN A 259 -11.05 22.62 -12.21
CA GLN A 259 -12.17 21.83 -12.72
C GLN A 259 -11.62 20.52 -13.24
N VAL A 260 -12.17 19.41 -12.77
CA VAL A 260 -11.80 18.06 -13.19
C VAL A 260 -12.99 17.48 -13.97
N SER A 261 -12.66 16.85 -15.11
CA SER A 261 -13.64 16.18 -15.95
C SER A 261 -13.17 14.77 -16.23
N VAL A 262 -14.01 13.78 -15.95
CA VAL A 262 -13.72 12.36 -16.22
C VAL A 262 -14.85 11.81 -17.05
N SER A 263 -14.52 11.27 -18.23
CA SER A 263 -15.46 10.60 -19.12
C SER A 263 -15.30 9.08 -19.01
N ILE A 264 -16.38 8.40 -18.69
CA ILE A 264 -16.40 6.93 -18.53
C ILE A 264 -17.24 6.36 -19.68
N PRO A 265 -16.62 5.70 -20.66
CA PRO A 265 -17.37 5.05 -21.73
C PRO A 265 -18.31 3.97 -21.18
N LYS A 266 -19.56 3.92 -21.66
CA LYS A 266 -20.53 2.91 -21.19
C LYS A 266 -20.05 1.48 -21.42
N LYS A 267 -19.22 1.24 -22.43
CA LYS A 267 -18.59 -0.06 -22.65
C LYS A 267 -17.72 -0.54 -21.48
N GLU A 268 -17.16 0.39 -20.67
CA GLU A 268 -16.36 0.08 -19.47
C GLU A 268 -17.23 -0.28 -18.26
N LEU A 269 -18.55 -0.10 -18.37
CA LEU A 269 -19.53 -0.46 -17.35
C LEU A 269 -20.16 -1.84 -17.59
N ARG A 270 -19.63 -2.60 -18.54
CA ARG A 270 -20.08 -3.97 -18.83
C ARG A 270 -19.52 -4.96 -17.83
N LEU A 271 -20.30 -5.95 -17.49
CA LEU A 271 -19.93 -7.12 -16.72
C LEU A 271 -19.93 -8.35 -17.64
N TRP A 272 -19.12 -9.33 -17.29
CA TRP A 272 -19.11 -10.62 -17.96
C TRP A 272 -20.14 -11.55 -17.32
N ASP A 273 -21.01 -12.11 -18.12
CA ASP A 273 -21.94 -13.17 -17.70
C ASP A 273 -21.38 -14.52 -18.17
N GLU A 274 -20.92 -15.33 -17.22
CA GLU A 274 -20.35 -16.65 -17.51
C GLU A 274 -21.38 -17.61 -18.08
N LYS A 275 -22.63 -17.50 -17.64
CA LYS A 275 -23.72 -18.39 -18.10
C LYS A 275 -24.05 -18.17 -19.57
N ASP A 276 -24.11 -16.91 -19.96
CA ASP A 276 -24.44 -16.52 -21.34
C ASP A 276 -23.20 -16.34 -22.23
N GLY A 277 -21.99 -16.36 -21.65
CA GLY A 277 -20.71 -16.19 -22.35
C GLY A 277 -20.57 -14.85 -23.06
N LYS A 278 -21.12 -13.76 -22.50
CA LYS A 278 -21.13 -12.44 -23.12
C LYS A 278 -20.99 -11.30 -22.14
N PHE A 279 -20.54 -10.15 -22.63
CA PHE A 279 -20.61 -8.90 -21.90
C PHE A 279 -22.00 -8.28 -21.97
N TYR A 280 -22.48 -7.73 -20.86
CA TYR A 280 -23.71 -6.96 -20.81
C TYR A 280 -23.57 -5.77 -19.85
N THR A 281 -24.36 -4.73 -20.05
CA THR A 281 -24.45 -3.59 -19.13
C THR A 281 -25.70 -3.78 -18.26
N PRO A 282 -25.54 -4.01 -16.93
CA PRO A 282 -26.68 -4.10 -16.05
C PRO A 282 -27.53 -2.83 -16.09
N SER A 283 -28.84 -2.97 -16.23
CA SER A 283 -29.75 -1.82 -16.10
C SER A 283 -29.98 -1.51 -14.64
N GLY A 284 -29.99 -0.23 -14.28
CA GLY A 284 -30.30 0.18 -12.91
C GLY A 284 -29.55 1.40 -12.42
N ASN A 285 -29.46 1.54 -11.12
CA ASN A 285 -28.83 2.67 -10.46
C ASN A 285 -27.36 2.40 -10.22
N TYR A 286 -26.49 3.09 -10.94
CA TYR A 286 -25.05 3.12 -10.73
C TYR A 286 -24.71 4.21 -9.71
N ILE A 287 -23.80 3.93 -8.78
CA ILE A 287 -23.28 4.95 -7.87
C ILE A 287 -21.88 5.34 -8.32
N PHE A 288 -21.74 6.55 -8.84
CA PHE A 288 -20.44 7.13 -9.16
C PHE A 288 -19.88 7.83 -7.93
N MET A 289 -18.71 7.42 -7.52
CA MET A 289 -18.03 7.87 -6.29
C MET A 289 -16.71 8.53 -6.65
N VAL A 290 -16.50 9.76 -6.21
CA VAL A 290 -15.28 10.52 -6.46
C VAL A 290 -14.53 10.71 -5.15
N GLY A 291 -13.25 10.39 -5.17
CA GLY A 291 -12.42 10.50 -3.97
C GLY A 291 -10.92 10.51 -4.26
N SER A 292 -10.12 10.50 -3.21
CA SER A 292 -8.66 10.44 -3.29
C SER A 292 -8.10 9.01 -3.20
N SER A 293 -8.94 8.05 -2.81
CA SER A 293 -8.63 6.61 -2.78
C SER A 293 -9.92 5.80 -2.78
N SER A 294 -9.81 4.48 -2.82
CA SER A 294 -10.98 3.57 -2.76
C SER A 294 -11.78 3.69 -1.46
N ASP A 295 -11.18 4.17 -0.37
CA ASP A 295 -11.83 4.33 0.93
C ASP A 295 -12.06 5.80 1.34
N ASP A 296 -11.41 6.75 0.67
CA ASP A 296 -11.65 8.18 0.89
C ASP A 296 -12.54 8.73 -0.22
N ILE A 297 -13.82 8.37 -0.17
CA ILE A 297 -14.85 8.86 -1.09
C ILE A 297 -15.44 10.16 -0.53
N ARG A 298 -15.38 11.22 -1.33
CA ARG A 298 -15.77 12.58 -0.92
C ARG A 298 -17.05 13.08 -1.58
N LEU A 299 -17.32 12.61 -2.79
CA LEU A 299 -18.55 12.96 -3.52
C LEU A 299 -19.13 11.69 -4.11
N GLN A 300 -20.45 11.65 -4.23
CA GLN A 300 -21.12 10.55 -4.92
C GLN A 300 -22.42 11.02 -5.57
N GLN A 301 -22.77 10.34 -6.65
CA GLN A 301 -23.98 10.60 -7.40
C GLN A 301 -24.56 9.32 -7.97
N VAL A 302 -25.87 9.17 -7.87
CA VAL A 302 -26.62 8.08 -8.49
C VAL A 302 -26.97 8.46 -9.91
N VAL A 303 -26.70 7.56 -10.85
CA VAL A 303 -27.04 7.70 -12.28
C VAL A 303 -27.75 6.43 -12.71
N LYS A 304 -28.92 6.57 -13.29
CA LYS A 304 -29.69 5.45 -13.85
C LYS A 304 -29.28 5.23 -15.31
N LEU A 305 -28.87 4.01 -15.62
CA LEU A 305 -28.54 3.56 -16.97
C LEU A 305 -29.44 2.39 -17.38
#